data_afc11bb1ddbdd21b688f9dc661204715
#
_entry.id   afc11bb1ddbdd21b688f9dc661204715
#
_cell.length_a   1.000
_cell.length_b   1.000
_cell.length_c   1.000
_cell.angle_alpha   90.00
_cell.angle_beta   90.00
_cell.angle_gamma   90.00
#
_symmetry.space_group_name_H-M   'P 1'
#
loop_
_entity.id
_entity.type
_entity.pdbx_description
1 polymer ?
#
loop_
_entity_poly.entity_id
_entity_poly.type
_entity_poly.pdbx_seq_one_letter_code
_entity_poly.pdbx_strand_id
1 'polypeptide(L)'
;MPRQAREISESGYYHVIMRGNNKQYIFEDRLSKQIFMNQLMTICDEKLMDLLAWCIMDNHVHLVVKTSPENLGIAFKRINIKYAIWYNKTYDKIGHVFQDRFISEAIESDEYLMMVIRYIHNNPLKANIVDSCEKYEWSSYTSFTGKFISEPMKIVMDMFQNDLKAFKDFHKLEDDKEYLEIKEDKQKFREAKIQKTIEEFCNKYNLSKLENELMTPEMKTEIIESLIGCGLSIRTISDILGAPYSSIQKQFKKIIELNEGGQKEPSLMI
;
A
#
# COMPACT_ATOMS: atom_id res chain seq x y z
N MET A 1 12.06 -19.23 14.74
CA MET A 1 12.88 -18.92 13.54
C MET A 1 13.88 -17.84 13.90
N PRO A 2 15.14 -17.89 13.46
CA PRO A 2 16.09 -16.81 13.66
C PRO A 2 15.53 -15.54 13.01
N ARG A 3 15.66 -14.40 13.69
CA ARG A 3 15.23 -13.12 13.16
C ARG A 3 16.16 -12.69 12.03
N GLN A 4 15.60 -12.36 10.87
CA GLN A 4 16.38 -11.72 9.80
C GLN A 4 16.93 -10.37 10.30
N ALA A 5 18.19 -10.07 9.97
CA ALA A 5 18.74 -8.75 10.13
C ALA A 5 17.95 -7.75 9.28
N ARG A 6 17.83 -6.50 9.75
CA ARG A 6 17.23 -5.45 8.95
C ARG A 6 18.13 -5.10 7.79
N GLU A 7 17.52 -4.80 6.67
CA GLU A 7 18.21 -4.19 5.55
C GLU A 7 18.75 -2.80 5.97
N ILE A 8 19.99 -2.53 5.60
CA ILE A 8 20.64 -1.25 5.87
C ILE A 8 20.54 -0.42 4.60
N SER A 9 19.97 0.79 4.70
CA SER A 9 19.89 1.71 3.58
C SER A 9 21.20 2.51 3.47
N GLU A 10 21.74 2.60 2.25
CA GLU A 10 22.88 3.46 1.92
C GLU A 10 22.44 4.93 1.78
N SER A 11 21.23 5.15 1.27
CA SER A 11 20.62 6.49 1.16
C SER A 11 20.19 7.08 2.50
N GLY A 12 20.00 6.23 3.52
CA GLY A 12 19.41 6.55 4.81
C GLY A 12 17.89 6.67 4.81
N TYR A 13 17.21 6.44 3.68
CA TYR A 13 15.75 6.46 3.63
C TYR A 13 15.16 5.08 3.89
N TYR A 14 14.08 5.04 4.68
CA TYR A 14 13.39 3.82 5.04
C TYR A 14 11.88 3.97 4.94
N HIS A 15 11.22 2.99 4.37
CA HIS A 15 9.80 2.75 4.56
C HIS A 15 9.61 1.93 5.83
N VAL A 16 8.83 2.44 6.77
CA VAL A 16 8.60 1.79 8.07
C VAL A 16 7.13 1.54 8.31
N ILE A 17 6.82 0.34 8.80
CA ILE A 17 5.46 -0.06 9.18
C ILE A 17 5.44 -0.50 10.65
N MET A 18 4.43 -0.04 11.38
CA MET A 18 4.12 -0.50 12.74
C MET A 18 2.64 -0.87 12.82
N ARG A 19 2.32 -1.96 13.51
CA ARG A 19 0.96 -2.50 13.56
C ARG A 19 0.55 -2.89 14.97
N GLY A 20 -0.75 -2.74 15.27
CA GLY A 20 -1.37 -3.23 16.48
C GLY A 20 -1.31 -4.76 16.63
N ASN A 21 -1.07 -5.21 17.84
CA ASN A 21 -1.05 -6.64 18.17
C ASN A 21 -2.39 -7.28 17.82
N ASN A 22 -2.35 -8.48 17.21
CA ASN A 22 -3.55 -9.19 16.76
C ASN A 22 -4.55 -8.33 15.98
N LYS A 23 -4.03 -7.43 15.12
CA LYS A 23 -4.81 -6.51 14.28
C LYS A 23 -5.66 -5.49 15.05
N GLN A 24 -5.42 -5.30 16.34
CA GLN A 24 -6.16 -4.34 17.15
C GLN A 24 -6.07 -2.94 16.54
N TYR A 25 -7.19 -2.21 16.62
CA TYR A 25 -7.28 -0.81 16.28
C TYR A 25 -6.66 0.04 17.38
N ILE A 26 -5.34 0.21 17.31
CA ILE A 26 -4.58 0.98 18.30
C ILE A 26 -4.57 2.48 18.03
N PHE A 27 -5.08 2.89 16.88
CA PHE A 27 -5.20 4.27 16.42
C PHE A 27 -6.65 4.60 16.01
N GLU A 28 -7.65 4.02 16.69
CA GLU A 28 -9.06 4.14 16.30
C GLU A 28 -9.59 5.56 16.47
N ASP A 29 -9.22 6.22 17.55
CA ASP A 29 -9.70 7.58 17.85
C ASP A 29 -8.67 8.68 17.53
N ARG A 30 -9.17 9.91 17.52
CA ARG A 30 -8.36 11.10 17.25
C ARG A 30 -7.24 11.29 18.29
N LEU A 31 -7.50 10.98 19.55
CA LEU A 31 -6.54 11.14 20.63
C LEU A 31 -5.35 10.19 20.46
N SER A 32 -5.60 8.93 20.17
CA SER A 32 -4.57 7.92 19.94
C SER A 32 -3.65 8.28 18.77
N LYS A 33 -4.21 8.76 17.66
CA LYS A 33 -3.45 9.24 16.50
C LYS A 33 -2.61 10.48 16.84
N GLN A 34 -3.19 11.43 17.57
CA GLN A 34 -2.51 12.65 17.98
C GLN A 34 -1.32 12.36 18.91
N ILE A 35 -1.51 11.48 19.90
CA ILE A 35 -0.44 11.10 20.82
C ILE A 35 0.70 10.40 20.09
N PHE A 36 0.37 9.52 19.14
CA PHE A 36 1.40 8.87 18.33
C PHE A 36 2.17 9.88 17.49
N MET A 37 1.48 10.80 16.83
CA MET A 37 2.12 11.89 16.06
C MET A 37 3.01 12.76 16.94
N ASN A 38 2.56 13.15 18.13
CA ASN A 38 3.38 13.94 19.05
C ASN A 38 4.70 13.23 19.44
N GLN A 39 4.65 11.90 19.57
CA GLN A 39 5.86 11.12 19.85
C GLN A 39 6.80 11.06 18.65
N LEU A 40 6.26 10.93 17.44
CA LEU A 40 7.05 11.02 16.19
C LEU A 40 7.76 12.39 16.12
N MET A 41 7.02 13.47 16.32
CA MET A 41 7.59 14.82 16.27
C MET A 41 8.65 15.04 17.34
N THR A 42 8.46 14.51 18.56
CA THR A 42 9.51 14.56 19.61
C THR A 42 10.81 13.92 19.15
N ILE A 43 10.74 12.77 18.47
CA ILE A 43 11.93 12.09 17.95
C ILE A 43 12.59 12.89 16.81
N CYS A 44 11.78 13.53 15.98
CA CYS A 44 12.29 14.43 14.93
C CYS A 44 12.98 15.68 15.53
N ASP A 45 12.41 16.30 16.55
CA ASP A 45 12.97 17.45 17.25
C ASP A 45 14.33 17.11 17.91
N GLU A 46 14.46 15.87 18.41
CA GLU A 46 15.72 15.35 18.95
C GLU A 46 16.74 14.96 17.85
N LYS A 47 16.43 15.17 16.56
CA LYS A 47 17.29 14.86 15.40
C LYS A 47 17.69 13.40 15.29
N LEU A 48 16.87 12.48 15.81
CA LEU A 48 17.09 11.06 15.65
C LEU A 48 16.57 10.54 14.30
N MET A 49 15.61 11.24 13.68
CA MET A 49 15.15 10.99 12.32
C MET A 49 14.48 12.22 11.73
N ASP A 50 14.42 12.27 10.40
CA ASP A 50 13.57 13.19 9.64
C ASP A 50 12.33 12.43 9.13
N LEU A 51 11.14 13.01 9.26
CA LEU A 51 9.89 12.44 8.80
C LEU A 51 9.49 13.08 7.47
N LEU A 52 9.50 12.29 6.38
CA LEU A 52 9.20 12.77 5.02
C LEU A 52 7.73 12.58 4.63
N ALA A 53 7.19 11.41 4.94
CA ALA A 53 5.78 11.12 4.67
C ALA A 53 5.21 10.16 5.70
N TRP A 54 3.90 10.21 5.92
CA TRP A 54 3.22 9.35 6.87
C TRP A 54 1.75 9.17 6.54
N CYS A 55 1.19 8.04 6.99
CA CYS A 55 -0.23 7.76 7.03
C CYS A 55 -0.54 6.89 8.25
N ILE A 56 -1.42 7.37 9.14
CA ILE A 56 -1.84 6.66 10.35
C ILE A 56 -3.23 6.08 10.08
N MET A 57 -3.29 4.77 9.84
CA MET A 57 -4.53 3.99 9.73
C MET A 57 -4.99 3.58 11.12
N ASP A 58 -6.19 2.99 11.25
CA ASP A 58 -6.73 2.65 12.59
C ASP A 58 -5.97 1.54 13.30
N ASN A 59 -5.33 0.63 12.58
CA ASN A 59 -4.61 -0.52 13.15
C ASN A 59 -3.12 -0.57 12.82
N HIS A 60 -2.62 0.32 11.97
CA HIS A 60 -1.21 0.39 11.57
C HIS A 60 -0.83 1.78 11.10
N VAL A 61 0.48 2.01 10.92
CA VAL A 61 1.03 3.24 10.40
C VAL A 61 2.11 2.95 9.38
N HIS A 62 2.13 3.74 8.31
CA HIS A 62 3.20 3.80 7.33
C HIS A 62 3.96 5.12 7.47
N LEU A 63 5.28 5.04 7.45
CA LEU A 63 6.17 6.19 7.57
C LEU A 63 7.28 6.10 6.53
N VAL A 64 7.65 7.23 5.93
CA VAL A 64 8.93 7.40 5.24
C VAL A 64 9.80 8.28 6.12
N VAL A 65 10.93 7.74 6.52
CA VAL A 65 11.88 8.44 7.39
C VAL A 65 13.29 8.44 6.78
N LYS A 66 14.06 9.47 7.11
CA LYS A 66 15.50 9.51 6.85
C LYS A 66 16.24 9.47 8.19
N THR A 67 17.14 8.50 8.35
CA THR A 67 17.89 8.30 9.59
C THR A 67 19.08 7.37 9.39
N SER A 68 20.02 7.33 10.34
CA SER A 68 21.04 6.30 10.35
C SER A 68 20.50 4.94 10.84
N PRO A 69 21.13 3.82 10.46
CA PRO A 69 20.74 2.49 10.93
C PRO A 69 20.66 2.34 12.45
N GLU A 70 21.59 3.00 13.17
CA GLU A 70 21.66 3.00 14.63
C GLU A 70 20.47 3.75 15.23
N ASN A 71 20.20 4.95 14.72
CA ASN A 71 19.11 5.80 15.20
C ASN A 71 17.74 5.23 14.88
N LEU A 72 17.58 4.52 13.75
CA LEU A 72 16.33 3.84 13.37
C LEU A 72 15.83 2.93 14.50
N GLY A 73 16.72 2.08 15.02
CA GLY A 73 16.39 1.18 16.12
C GLY A 73 16.03 1.90 17.43
N ILE A 74 16.76 2.95 17.76
CA ILE A 74 16.56 3.76 18.98
C ILE A 74 15.24 4.52 18.89
N ALA A 75 14.99 5.22 17.79
CA ALA A 75 13.78 6.01 17.55
C ALA A 75 12.51 5.19 17.73
N PHE A 76 12.39 4.09 16.98
CA PHE A 76 11.19 3.27 17.01
C PHE A 76 11.02 2.45 18.30
N LYS A 77 12.11 2.06 18.96
CA LYS A 77 12.03 1.48 20.31
C LYS A 77 11.41 2.47 21.30
N ARG A 78 11.84 3.73 21.27
CA ARG A 78 11.34 4.79 22.17
C ARG A 78 9.87 5.10 21.88
N ILE A 79 9.49 5.24 20.62
CA ILE A 79 8.09 5.47 20.21
C ILE A 79 7.21 4.31 20.72
N ASN A 80 7.61 3.06 20.43
CA ASN A 80 6.83 1.89 20.83
C ASN A 80 6.60 1.82 22.34
N ILE A 81 7.65 2.03 23.12
CA ILE A 81 7.55 1.96 24.59
C ILE A 81 6.64 3.07 25.12
N LYS A 82 6.88 4.33 24.73
CA LYS A 82 6.10 5.48 25.18
C LYS A 82 4.62 5.33 24.81
N TYR A 83 4.35 4.94 23.54
CA TYR A 83 2.99 4.74 23.07
C TYR A 83 2.28 3.59 23.80
N ALA A 84 2.95 2.45 23.96
CA ALA A 84 2.36 1.30 24.64
C ALA A 84 2.02 1.59 26.11
N ILE A 85 2.89 2.31 26.85
CA ILE A 85 2.61 2.72 28.22
C ILE A 85 1.38 3.63 28.27
N TRP A 86 1.33 4.65 27.39
CA TRP A 86 0.20 5.56 27.34
C TRP A 86 -1.10 4.82 26.97
N TYR A 87 -1.08 4.00 25.90
CA TYR A 87 -2.24 3.26 25.40
C TYR A 87 -2.81 2.33 26.48
N ASN A 88 -1.96 1.50 27.07
CA ASN A 88 -2.38 0.57 28.13
C ASN A 88 -3.00 1.28 29.33
N LYS A 89 -2.39 2.41 29.75
CA LYS A 89 -2.93 3.21 30.86
C LYS A 89 -4.27 3.87 30.51
N THR A 90 -4.41 4.38 29.29
CA THR A 90 -5.60 5.15 28.85
C THR A 90 -6.80 4.23 28.64
N TYR A 91 -6.57 3.05 28.04
CA TYR A 91 -7.65 2.13 27.66
C TYR A 91 -7.79 0.91 28.59
N ASP A 92 -7.14 0.94 29.76
CA ASP A 92 -7.12 -0.16 30.73
C ASP A 92 -6.79 -1.53 30.10
N LYS A 93 -5.69 -1.54 29.31
CA LYS A 93 -5.19 -2.72 28.60
C LYS A 93 -3.91 -3.24 29.24
N ILE A 94 -3.65 -4.53 29.05
CA ILE A 94 -2.45 -5.22 29.53
C ILE A 94 -1.81 -5.96 28.34
N GLY A 95 -0.47 -5.97 28.29
CA GLY A 95 0.28 -6.73 27.31
C GLY A 95 0.83 -5.88 26.16
N HIS A 96 1.14 -6.57 25.05
CA HIS A 96 1.77 -5.94 23.90
C HIS A 96 0.75 -5.14 23.06
N VAL A 97 1.02 -3.86 22.84
CA VAL A 97 0.20 -2.98 21.98
C VAL A 97 0.56 -3.20 20.51
N PHE A 98 1.84 -3.31 20.21
CA PHE A 98 2.31 -3.60 18.86
C PHE A 98 2.56 -5.10 18.67
N GLN A 99 2.28 -5.60 17.45
CA GLN A 99 2.38 -7.03 17.11
C GLN A 99 3.82 -7.54 17.20
N ASP A 100 4.79 -6.72 16.75
CA ASP A 100 6.22 -7.00 16.79
C ASP A 100 6.97 -5.65 16.84
N ARG A 101 8.28 -5.72 16.62
CA ARG A 101 9.04 -4.53 16.28
C ARG A 101 8.53 -3.97 14.95
N PHE A 102 8.86 -2.71 14.65
CA PHE A 102 8.60 -2.17 13.32
C PHE A 102 9.26 -3.02 12.21
N ILE A 103 8.65 -3.06 11.05
CA ILE A 103 9.21 -3.61 9.81
C ILE A 103 9.77 -2.42 9.03
N SER A 104 10.92 -2.59 8.40
CA SER A 104 11.54 -1.54 7.57
C SER A 104 12.08 -2.12 6.27
N GLU A 105 11.98 -1.34 5.20
CA GLU A 105 12.55 -1.58 3.89
C GLU A 105 13.42 -0.38 3.51
N ALA A 106 14.59 -0.65 2.93
CA ALA A 106 15.49 0.39 2.44
C ALA A 106 14.96 1.01 1.13
N ILE A 107 15.07 2.33 1.01
CA ILE A 107 14.69 3.08 -0.20
C ILE A 107 15.97 3.63 -0.79
N GLU A 108 16.42 3.11 -1.95
CA GLU A 108 17.74 3.41 -2.50
C GLU A 108 17.71 4.32 -3.74
N SER A 109 16.53 4.72 -4.19
CA SER A 109 16.41 5.66 -5.32
C SER A 109 15.30 6.68 -5.12
N ASP A 110 15.47 7.85 -5.71
CA ASP A 110 14.47 8.93 -5.69
C ASP A 110 13.16 8.48 -6.34
N GLU A 111 13.25 7.71 -7.42
CA GLU A 111 12.06 7.15 -8.08
C GLU A 111 11.27 6.25 -7.12
N TYR A 112 11.98 5.36 -6.41
CA TYR A 112 11.32 4.48 -5.45
C TYR A 112 10.79 5.26 -4.24
N LEU A 113 11.49 6.30 -3.80
CA LEU A 113 11.02 7.20 -2.74
C LEU A 113 9.69 7.85 -3.11
N MET A 114 9.57 8.43 -4.30
CA MET A 114 8.31 9.01 -4.78
C MET A 114 7.19 7.98 -4.85
N MET A 115 7.47 6.80 -5.37
CA MET A 115 6.50 5.70 -5.45
C MET A 115 6.00 5.27 -4.08
N VAL A 116 6.89 5.09 -3.09
CA VAL A 116 6.53 4.73 -1.72
C VAL A 116 5.69 5.83 -1.07
N ILE A 117 6.01 7.09 -1.27
CA ILE A 117 5.22 8.23 -0.75
C ILE A 117 3.80 8.20 -1.35
N ARG A 118 3.67 8.03 -2.67
CA ARG A 118 2.37 7.86 -3.33
C ARG A 118 1.60 6.68 -2.76
N TYR A 119 2.26 5.54 -2.61
CA TYR A 119 1.67 4.34 -2.01
C TYR A 119 1.10 4.61 -0.62
N ILE A 120 1.88 5.27 0.26
CA ILE A 120 1.47 5.59 1.63
C ILE A 120 0.26 6.52 1.64
N HIS A 121 0.27 7.57 0.82
CA HIS A 121 -0.84 8.51 0.72
C HIS A 121 -2.12 7.88 0.16
N ASN A 122 -2.00 6.89 -0.71
CA ASN A 122 -3.13 6.18 -1.31
C ASN A 122 -3.66 5.02 -0.46
N ASN A 123 -3.04 4.70 0.68
CA ASN A 123 -3.51 3.63 1.58
C ASN A 123 -4.98 3.78 2.00
N PRO A 124 -5.45 4.97 2.43
CA PRO A 124 -6.85 5.16 2.80
C PRO A 124 -7.83 4.98 1.65
N LEU A 125 -7.41 5.30 0.41
CA LEU A 125 -8.22 5.05 -0.80
C LEU A 125 -8.31 3.56 -1.08
N LYS A 126 -7.17 2.85 -1.05
CA LYS A 126 -7.11 1.40 -1.24
C LYS A 126 -7.94 0.64 -0.20
N ALA A 127 -8.02 1.18 1.02
CA ALA A 127 -8.84 0.64 2.10
C ALA A 127 -10.34 1.05 2.02
N ASN A 128 -10.75 1.80 0.98
CA ASN A 128 -12.11 2.34 0.81
C ASN A 128 -12.60 3.18 2.01
N ILE A 129 -11.69 3.86 2.72
CA ILE A 129 -12.03 4.76 3.84
C ILE A 129 -12.45 6.14 3.31
N VAL A 130 -11.79 6.58 2.25
CA VAL A 130 -12.06 7.85 1.57
C VAL A 130 -11.96 7.66 0.05
N ASP A 131 -12.53 8.58 -0.71
CA ASP A 131 -12.50 8.60 -2.18
C ASP A 131 -11.39 9.48 -2.77
N SER A 132 -10.70 10.25 -1.93
CA SER A 132 -9.54 11.08 -2.33
C SER A 132 -8.57 11.29 -1.17
N CYS A 133 -7.27 11.45 -1.49
CA CYS A 133 -6.20 11.64 -0.49
C CYS A 133 -6.43 12.89 0.38
N GLU A 134 -7.02 13.93 -0.21
CA GLU A 134 -7.33 15.19 0.48
C GLU A 134 -8.31 15.03 1.65
N LYS A 135 -9.16 14.01 1.60
CA LYS A 135 -10.20 13.78 2.62
C LYS A 135 -9.70 13.02 3.85
N TYR A 136 -8.48 12.47 3.79
CA TYR A 136 -7.93 11.73 4.91
C TYR A 136 -7.01 12.60 5.76
N GLU A 137 -7.52 13.06 6.90
CA GLU A 137 -6.81 13.97 7.83
C GLU A 137 -5.49 13.37 8.37
N TRP A 138 -5.44 12.06 8.57
CA TRP A 138 -4.31 11.37 9.20
C TRP A 138 -3.28 10.86 8.17
N SER A 139 -2.99 11.71 7.19
CA SER A 139 -1.97 11.50 6.17
C SER A 139 -1.20 12.81 5.94
N SER A 140 0.09 12.69 5.65
CA SER A 140 0.92 13.85 5.28
C SER A 140 0.55 14.45 3.92
N TYR A 141 -0.31 13.83 3.13
CA TYR A 141 -0.76 14.38 1.85
C TYR A 141 -1.26 15.82 1.96
N THR A 142 -2.06 16.11 2.98
CA THR A 142 -2.60 17.46 3.23
C THR A 142 -1.53 18.47 3.61
N SER A 143 -0.41 18.04 4.21
CA SER A 143 0.75 18.88 4.50
C SER A 143 1.45 19.32 3.20
N PHE A 144 1.60 18.41 2.22
CA PHE A 144 2.18 18.73 0.92
C PHE A 144 1.33 19.68 0.09
N THR A 145 0.00 19.62 0.24
CA THR A 145 -0.95 20.47 -0.49
C THR A 145 -1.34 21.74 0.26
N GLY A 146 -0.89 21.88 1.52
CA GLY A 146 -1.18 23.00 2.39
C GLY A 146 -0.17 24.16 2.28
N LYS A 147 -0.30 25.12 3.20
CA LYS A 147 0.59 26.30 3.25
C LYS A 147 1.92 26.05 3.94
N PHE A 148 2.00 25.04 4.78
CA PHE A 148 3.18 24.74 5.59
C PHE A 148 3.67 23.33 5.31
N ILE A 149 4.88 23.26 4.79
CA ILE A 149 5.59 22.01 4.54
C ILE A 149 6.86 22.01 5.41
N SER A 150 7.15 20.91 6.09
CA SER A 150 8.37 20.79 6.91
C SER A 150 9.62 20.69 6.03
N GLU A 151 10.80 21.07 6.58
CA GLU A 151 12.05 21.02 5.83
C GLU A 151 12.34 19.64 5.20
N PRO A 152 12.18 18.50 5.91
CA PRO A 152 12.37 17.19 5.29
C PRO A 152 11.42 16.90 4.12
N MET A 153 10.19 17.40 4.17
CA MET A 153 9.20 17.21 3.13
C MET A 153 9.46 18.06 1.89
N LYS A 154 10.20 19.18 2.01
CA LYS A 154 10.60 20.01 0.85
C LYS A 154 11.39 19.21 -0.17
N ILE A 155 12.27 18.30 0.29
CA ILE A 155 13.05 17.41 -0.58
C ILE A 155 12.13 16.67 -1.56
N VAL A 156 10.97 16.21 -1.08
CA VAL A 156 9.99 15.52 -1.91
C VAL A 156 9.36 16.48 -2.93
N MET A 157 8.99 17.70 -2.52
CA MET A 157 8.41 18.67 -3.45
C MET A 157 9.42 19.18 -4.49
N ASP A 158 10.72 19.24 -4.14
CA ASP A 158 11.78 19.59 -5.09
C ASP A 158 11.87 18.57 -6.23
N MET A 159 11.60 17.28 -5.98
CA MET A 159 11.52 16.24 -7.03
C MET A 159 10.39 16.51 -8.03
N PHE A 160 9.36 17.24 -7.63
CA PHE A 160 8.27 17.71 -8.49
C PHE A 160 8.50 19.16 -8.97
N GLN A 161 9.71 19.71 -8.82
CA GLN A 161 10.03 21.11 -9.14
C GLN A 161 9.10 22.11 -8.44
N ASN A 162 8.62 21.75 -7.26
CA ASN A 162 7.61 22.49 -6.48
C ASN A 162 6.27 22.68 -7.22
N ASP A 163 5.99 21.88 -8.26
CA ASP A 163 4.71 21.88 -8.97
C ASP A 163 3.68 21.00 -8.25
N LEU A 164 2.76 21.66 -7.56
CA LEU A 164 1.67 21.00 -6.85
C LEU A 164 0.74 20.20 -7.77
N LYS A 165 0.58 20.66 -9.02
CA LYS A 165 -0.25 19.94 -9.99
C LYS A 165 0.43 18.63 -10.38
N ALA A 166 1.72 18.66 -10.69
CA ALA A 166 2.50 17.46 -10.97
C ALA A 166 2.46 16.45 -9.81
N PHE A 167 2.60 16.94 -8.56
CA PHE A 167 2.45 16.11 -7.35
C PHE A 167 1.07 15.44 -7.29
N LYS A 168 -0.01 16.20 -7.48
CA LYS A 168 -1.38 15.66 -7.45
C LYS A 168 -1.66 14.68 -8.57
N ASP A 169 -1.20 14.98 -9.79
CA ASP A 169 -1.40 14.10 -10.95
C ASP A 169 -0.59 12.79 -10.79
N PHE A 170 0.61 12.86 -10.21
CA PHE A 170 1.40 11.67 -9.87
C PHE A 170 0.66 10.74 -8.89
N HIS A 171 -0.08 11.28 -7.90
CA HIS A 171 -0.85 10.47 -6.95
C HIS A 171 -2.07 9.76 -7.55
N LYS A 172 -2.53 10.20 -8.73
CA LYS A 172 -3.63 9.53 -9.47
C LYS A 172 -3.16 8.36 -10.33
N LEU A 173 -1.84 8.23 -10.54
CA LEU A 173 -1.31 7.14 -11.34
C LEU A 173 -1.47 5.81 -10.59
N GLU A 174 -1.99 4.82 -11.28
CA GLU A 174 -1.99 3.44 -10.79
C GLU A 174 -0.63 2.80 -11.09
N ASP A 175 -0.18 1.92 -10.20
CA ASP A 175 0.94 1.02 -10.47
C ASP A 175 0.66 -0.36 -9.89
N ASP A 176 1.28 -1.38 -10.47
CA ASP A 176 1.18 -2.77 -10.04
C ASP A 176 2.39 -3.20 -9.18
N LYS A 177 3.23 -2.24 -8.75
CA LYS A 177 4.42 -2.54 -7.95
C LYS A 177 4.02 -3.02 -6.55
N GLU A 178 4.69 -4.07 -6.11
CA GLU A 178 4.58 -4.51 -4.73
C GLU A 178 5.45 -3.65 -3.82
N TYR A 179 4.86 -3.12 -2.76
CA TYR A 179 5.53 -2.38 -1.70
C TYR A 179 5.60 -3.21 -0.43
N LEU A 180 6.40 -2.74 0.54
CA LEU A 180 6.35 -3.29 1.88
C LEU A 180 4.92 -3.17 2.41
N GLU A 181 4.28 -4.30 2.59
CA GLU A 181 2.91 -4.39 3.10
C GLU A 181 2.80 -5.47 4.16
N ILE A 182 1.83 -5.31 5.02
CA ILE A 182 1.42 -6.37 5.93
C ILE A 182 0.66 -7.41 5.11
N LYS A 183 1.00 -8.70 5.27
CA LYS A 183 0.42 -9.80 4.45
C LYS A 183 -1.10 -9.75 4.34
N GLU A 184 -1.78 -9.37 5.43
CA GLU A 184 -3.23 -9.31 5.47
C GLU A 184 -3.81 -8.09 4.74
N ASP A 185 -3.09 -6.99 4.70
CA ASP A 185 -3.52 -5.81 3.95
C ASP A 185 -3.33 -6.07 2.45
N LYS A 186 -2.24 -6.75 2.03
CA LYS A 186 -2.12 -7.32 0.68
C LYS A 186 -3.34 -8.17 0.31
N GLN A 187 -3.79 -9.03 1.21
CA GLN A 187 -4.96 -9.87 0.95
C GLN A 187 -6.24 -9.05 0.81
N LYS A 188 -6.49 -8.09 1.72
CA LYS A 188 -7.66 -7.18 1.63
C LYS A 188 -7.64 -6.33 0.37
N PHE A 189 -6.49 -5.74 0.02
CA PHE A 189 -6.35 -4.96 -1.21
C PHE A 189 -6.57 -5.83 -2.46
N ARG A 190 -6.07 -7.06 -2.42
CA ARG A 190 -6.34 -8.02 -3.49
C ARG A 190 -7.82 -8.36 -3.59
N GLU A 191 -8.49 -8.62 -2.48
CA GLU A 191 -9.94 -8.88 -2.43
C GLU A 191 -10.74 -7.66 -2.94
N ALA A 192 -10.37 -6.43 -2.51
CA ALA A 192 -11.00 -5.20 -2.98
C ALA A 192 -10.77 -4.97 -4.48
N LYS A 193 -9.54 -5.23 -5.00
CA LYS A 193 -9.23 -5.13 -6.43
C LYS A 193 -10.07 -6.12 -7.24
N ILE A 194 -10.20 -7.37 -6.77
CA ILE A 194 -11.03 -8.40 -7.39
C ILE A 194 -12.48 -7.96 -7.43
N GLN A 195 -13.03 -7.49 -6.31
CA GLN A 195 -14.41 -7.04 -6.21
C GLN A 195 -14.70 -5.88 -7.18
N LYS A 196 -13.82 -4.87 -7.21
CA LYS A 196 -13.91 -3.74 -8.15
C LYS A 196 -13.86 -4.21 -9.60
N THR A 197 -12.95 -5.12 -9.95
CA THR A 197 -12.85 -5.69 -11.31
C THR A 197 -14.13 -6.40 -11.72
N ILE A 198 -14.74 -7.16 -10.81
CA ILE A 198 -16.02 -7.83 -11.05
C ILE A 198 -17.14 -6.82 -11.25
N GLU A 199 -17.22 -5.79 -10.40
CA GLU A 199 -18.25 -4.74 -10.50
C GLU A 199 -18.12 -3.94 -11.81
N GLU A 200 -16.93 -3.54 -12.20
CA GLU A 200 -16.66 -2.84 -13.46
C GLU A 200 -17.06 -3.69 -14.66
N PHE A 201 -16.73 -4.97 -14.65
CA PHE A 201 -17.13 -5.91 -15.70
C PHE A 201 -18.65 -6.09 -15.75
N CYS A 202 -19.30 -6.29 -14.62
CA CYS A 202 -20.76 -6.43 -14.56
C CYS A 202 -21.47 -5.17 -15.06
N ASN A 203 -20.98 -3.98 -14.68
CA ASN A 203 -21.50 -2.70 -15.16
C ASN A 203 -21.33 -2.54 -16.67
N LYS A 204 -20.16 -2.89 -17.22
CA LYS A 204 -19.86 -2.82 -18.66
C LYS A 204 -20.83 -3.64 -19.50
N TYR A 205 -21.20 -4.82 -19.02
CA TYR A 205 -22.07 -5.77 -19.73
C TYR A 205 -23.51 -5.82 -19.21
N ASN A 206 -23.87 -4.91 -18.29
CA ASN A 206 -25.21 -4.82 -17.71
C ASN A 206 -25.68 -6.12 -17.04
N LEU A 207 -24.74 -6.81 -16.37
CA LEU A 207 -24.97 -8.05 -15.64
C LEU A 207 -25.23 -7.75 -14.16
N SER A 208 -26.18 -8.45 -13.54
CA SER A 208 -26.43 -8.36 -12.09
C SER A 208 -25.38 -9.11 -11.26
N LYS A 209 -24.75 -10.13 -11.83
CA LYS A 209 -23.68 -10.95 -11.24
C LYS A 209 -22.94 -11.73 -12.32
N LEU A 210 -21.76 -12.26 -11.95
CA LEU A 210 -21.00 -13.16 -12.82
C LEU A 210 -21.67 -14.53 -12.87
N GLU A 211 -22.36 -14.83 -13.96
CA GLU A 211 -22.92 -16.16 -14.26
C GLU A 211 -22.35 -16.66 -15.58
N ASN A 212 -21.67 -17.80 -15.52
CA ASN A 212 -21.01 -18.38 -16.70
C ASN A 212 -21.97 -18.61 -17.87
N GLU A 213 -23.26 -18.89 -17.59
CA GLU A 213 -24.29 -19.14 -18.60
C GLU A 213 -24.72 -17.89 -19.36
N LEU A 214 -24.59 -16.71 -18.75
CA LEU A 214 -24.98 -15.42 -19.32
C LEU A 214 -23.85 -14.74 -20.14
N MET A 215 -22.66 -15.31 -20.15
CA MET A 215 -21.47 -14.68 -20.77
C MET A 215 -21.17 -15.30 -22.13
N THR A 216 -20.89 -14.43 -23.11
CA THR A 216 -20.35 -14.86 -24.42
C THR A 216 -18.90 -15.37 -24.27
N PRO A 217 -18.34 -16.08 -25.25
CA PRO A 217 -16.92 -16.50 -25.22
C PRO A 217 -15.93 -15.34 -25.05
N GLU A 218 -16.22 -14.19 -25.67
CA GLU A 218 -15.40 -12.97 -25.58
C GLU A 218 -15.44 -12.40 -24.16
N MET A 219 -16.62 -12.29 -23.56
CA MET A 219 -16.79 -11.84 -22.17
C MET A 219 -16.05 -12.75 -21.19
N LYS A 220 -16.11 -14.07 -21.41
CA LYS A 220 -15.36 -15.04 -20.58
C LYS A 220 -13.87 -14.85 -20.68
N THR A 221 -13.36 -14.60 -21.87
CA THR A 221 -11.93 -14.34 -22.06
C THR A 221 -11.51 -13.08 -21.33
N GLU A 222 -12.22 -11.97 -21.49
CA GLU A 222 -11.93 -10.68 -20.86
C GLU A 222 -11.94 -10.77 -19.32
N ILE A 223 -12.98 -11.38 -18.73
CA ILE A 223 -13.01 -11.47 -17.25
C ILE A 223 -11.95 -12.42 -16.70
N ILE A 224 -11.64 -13.51 -17.40
CA ILE A 224 -10.57 -14.42 -17.01
C ILE A 224 -9.22 -13.72 -17.05
N GLU A 225 -8.90 -12.96 -18.10
CA GLU A 225 -7.68 -12.16 -18.20
C GLU A 225 -7.59 -11.14 -17.06
N SER A 226 -8.65 -10.40 -16.79
CA SER A 226 -8.72 -9.41 -15.72
C SER A 226 -8.50 -10.02 -14.34
N LEU A 227 -9.10 -11.18 -14.06
CA LEU A 227 -8.95 -11.89 -12.78
C LEU A 227 -7.57 -12.53 -12.63
N ILE A 228 -6.94 -12.97 -13.73
CA ILE A 228 -5.53 -13.38 -13.75
C ILE A 228 -4.62 -12.19 -13.41
N GLY A 229 -4.88 -11.01 -14.00
CA GLY A 229 -4.19 -9.76 -13.68
C GLY A 229 -4.33 -9.34 -12.21
N CYS A 230 -5.38 -9.80 -11.52
CA CYS A 230 -5.50 -9.69 -10.06
C CYS A 230 -4.73 -10.78 -9.29
N GLY A 231 -4.00 -11.66 -9.97
CA GLY A 231 -3.19 -12.73 -9.40
C GLY A 231 -4.01 -13.92 -8.88
N LEU A 232 -5.22 -14.16 -9.37
CA LEU A 232 -6.03 -15.31 -8.99
C LEU A 232 -5.55 -16.60 -9.68
N SER A 233 -5.65 -17.72 -8.95
CA SER A 233 -5.41 -19.03 -9.52
C SER A 233 -6.55 -19.46 -10.42
N ILE A 234 -6.27 -20.32 -11.42
CA ILE A 234 -7.28 -20.91 -12.30
C ILE A 234 -8.41 -21.58 -11.49
N ARG A 235 -8.07 -22.21 -10.36
CA ARG A 235 -9.06 -22.85 -9.47
C ARG A 235 -10.00 -21.83 -8.84
N THR A 236 -9.45 -20.73 -8.31
CA THR A 236 -10.25 -19.65 -7.72
C THR A 236 -11.15 -18.98 -8.77
N ILE A 237 -10.63 -18.78 -9.99
CA ILE A 237 -11.42 -18.23 -11.11
C ILE A 237 -12.56 -19.18 -11.49
N SER A 238 -12.30 -20.49 -11.51
CA SER A 238 -13.32 -21.55 -11.74
C SER A 238 -14.44 -21.45 -10.69
N ASP A 239 -14.09 -21.29 -9.42
CA ASP A 239 -15.06 -21.16 -8.32
C ASP A 239 -15.88 -19.85 -8.44
N ILE A 240 -15.24 -18.72 -8.75
CA ILE A 240 -15.92 -17.42 -8.93
C ILE A 240 -16.90 -17.44 -10.12
N LEU A 241 -16.52 -18.03 -11.23
CA LEU A 241 -17.34 -18.08 -12.44
C LEU A 241 -18.35 -19.22 -12.45
N GLY A 242 -18.32 -20.12 -11.48
CA GLY A 242 -19.15 -21.33 -11.47
C GLY A 242 -18.92 -22.25 -12.69
N ALA A 243 -17.70 -22.22 -13.26
CA ALA A 243 -17.35 -22.95 -14.47
C ALA A 243 -16.38 -24.11 -14.17
N PRO A 244 -16.46 -25.23 -14.93
CA PRO A 244 -15.53 -26.34 -14.72
C PRO A 244 -14.05 -25.92 -14.86
N TYR A 245 -13.19 -26.37 -13.96
CA TYR A 245 -11.74 -26.08 -13.98
C TYR A 245 -11.09 -26.34 -15.34
N SER A 246 -11.42 -27.45 -15.99
CA SER A 246 -10.92 -27.82 -17.31
C SER A 246 -11.29 -26.82 -18.41
N SER A 247 -12.46 -26.19 -18.30
CA SER A 247 -12.92 -25.15 -19.22
C SER A 247 -12.06 -23.88 -19.06
N ILE A 248 -11.86 -23.41 -17.82
CA ILE A 248 -11.03 -22.24 -17.52
C ILE A 248 -9.59 -22.49 -17.92
N GLN A 249 -9.04 -23.67 -17.61
CA GLN A 249 -7.68 -24.06 -18.00
C GLN A 249 -7.47 -24.03 -19.53
N LYS A 250 -8.44 -24.47 -20.30
CA LYS A 250 -8.39 -24.43 -21.78
C LYS A 250 -8.38 -22.99 -22.30
N GLN A 251 -9.23 -22.13 -21.72
CA GLN A 251 -9.26 -20.71 -22.08
C GLN A 251 -7.97 -19.99 -21.68
N PHE A 252 -7.43 -20.27 -20.51
CA PHE A 252 -6.14 -19.72 -20.05
C PHE A 252 -4.98 -20.06 -20.99
N LYS A 253 -4.88 -21.33 -21.46
CA LYS A 253 -3.87 -21.70 -22.45
C LYS A 253 -4.01 -20.92 -23.75
N LYS A 254 -5.24 -20.72 -24.23
CA LYS A 254 -5.51 -19.94 -25.44
C LYS A 254 -5.10 -18.48 -25.28
N ILE A 255 -5.32 -17.88 -24.10
CA ILE A 255 -4.91 -16.52 -23.78
C ILE A 255 -3.38 -16.37 -23.83
N ILE A 256 -2.63 -17.32 -23.24
CA ILE A 256 -1.17 -17.30 -23.28
C ILE A 256 -0.66 -17.43 -24.71
N GLU A 257 -1.18 -18.36 -25.51
CA GLU A 257 -0.80 -18.56 -26.90
C GLU A 257 -1.03 -17.31 -27.77
N LEU A 258 -2.11 -16.56 -27.51
CA LEU A 258 -2.39 -15.28 -28.20
C LEU A 258 -1.40 -14.18 -27.80
N ASN A 259 -1.03 -14.10 -26.53
CA ASN A 259 -0.10 -13.10 -26.01
C ASN A 259 1.36 -13.40 -26.44
N GLU A 260 1.76 -14.66 -26.52
CA GLU A 260 3.10 -15.05 -27.03
C GLU A 260 3.21 -14.95 -28.55
N GLY A 261 2.11 -15.14 -29.29
CA GLY A 261 2.07 -14.98 -30.74
C GLY A 261 2.19 -13.54 -31.26
N GLY A 262 1.97 -12.55 -30.41
CA GLY A 262 2.07 -11.12 -30.75
C GLY A 262 3.51 -10.54 -30.73
N GLN A 263 4.51 -11.28 -30.31
CA GLN A 263 5.92 -10.84 -30.24
C GLN A 263 6.81 -11.37 -31.37
N LYS A 264 6.26 -11.79 -32.49
CA LYS A 264 7.09 -12.03 -33.69
C LYS A 264 7.28 -10.72 -34.43
N GLU A 265 8.44 -10.09 -34.22
CA GLU A 265 8.98 -9.03 -35.06
C GLU A 265 8.98 -9.46 -36.55
N PRO A 266 8.64 -8.54 -37.47
CA PRO A 266 8.90 -8.80 -38.90
C PRO A 266 10.42 -8.74 -39.11
N SER A 267 10.98 -9.87 -39.50
CA SER A 267 12.35 -9.97 -39.98
C SER A 267 12.56 -8.93 -41.10
N LEU A 268 13.47 -7.99 -40.89
CA LEU A 268 14.07 -7.16 -41.92
C LEU A 268 14.67 -8.09 -42.97
N MET A 269 14.04 -8.09 -44.17
CA MET A 269 14.71 -8.46 -45.40
C MET A 269 15.27 -7.20 -46.03
N ILE A 270 16.58 -7.25 -46.28
CA ILE A 270 17.46 -6.45 -47.16
C ILE A 270 17.90 -5.13 -46.56
#